data_02958cd659325b82f264a6418855eb55
#
_entry.id   02958cd659325b82f264a6418855eb55
#
_cell.length_a   1.000
_cell.length_b   1.000
_cell.length_c   1.000
_cell.angle_alpha   90.00
_cell.angle_beta   90.00
_cell.angle_gamma   90.00
#
_symmetry.space_group_name_H-M   'P 1'
#
loop_
_entity.id
_entity.type
_entity.pdbx_description
1 polymer ?
#
loop_
_entity_poly.entity_id
_entity_poly.type
_entity_poly.pdbx_seq_one_letter_code
_entity_poly.pdbx_strand_id
1 'polypeptide(L)'
;RAARRFAMREAVEALRALKGKRVVVLCNHNADPDAVASALVLAHALREIGCKEARAGAAESVSLLARNVLSEFGQSLEVNPALDCDAVVLVDTSGFGHLGSFGEVVSRFDGRVLVIDHHRPSEETRARVDAHLVFEHYTSESELVFDLLHELGVRIGPEHASLLLAGIISDTAHFRLARPSTFKIVWQLTQLGADYQRVLSSLRLPEERSKRVAMLKAVERAELRRMYGYHFLISELGSFEADAAAVMVRIGADAAFVGSEDRGQLKLSARAREDFLQETGIHLGELMEELARAFDGSGGGHAGAASLTAKGEFR
;
A
#
# COMPACT_ATOMS: atom_id res chain seq x y z
N ARG A 1 -19.06 -14.01 16.54
CA ARG A 1 -20.04 -12.97 16.19
C ARG A 1 -20.32 -12.03 17.35
N ALA A 2 -20.56 -12.53 18.58
CA ALA A 2 -20.85 -11.68 19.76
C ALA A 2 -19.65 -10.76 20.11
N ALA A 3 -18.41 -11.28 20.14
CA ALA A 3 -17.21 -10.49 20.42
C ALA A 3 -17.01 -9.35 19.40
N ARG A 4 -17.25 -9.62 18.10
CA ARG A 4 -17.15 -8.59 17.05
C ARG A 4 -18.16 -7.46 17.23
N ARG A 5 -19.41 -7.80 17.60
CA ARG A 5 -20.44 -6.79 17.90
C ARG A 5 -20.10 -5.99 19.14
N PHE A 6 -19.47 -6.61 20.12
CA PHE A 6 -19.03 -5.91 21.33
C PHE A 6 -17.92 -4.90 21.00
N ALA A 7 -16.86 -5.31 20.30
CA ALA A 7 -15.77 -4.43 19.88
C ALA A 7 -16.27 -3.26 19.00
N MET A 8 -17.20 -3.52 18.07
CA MET A 8 -17.80 -2.47 17.24
C MET A 8 -18.59 -1.46 18.08
N ARG A 9 -19.34 -1.92 19.07
CA ARG A 9 -20.04 -1.02 20.03
C ARG A 9 -19.06 -0.17 20.81
N GLU A 10 -18.00 -0.77 21.32
CA GLU A 10 -16.95 -0.07 22.05
C GLU A 10 -16.32 1.04 21.18
N ALA A 11 -16.02 0.76 19.90
CA ALA A 11 -15.51 1.75 18.95
C ALA A 11 -16.51 2.90 18.74
N VAL A 12 -17.76 2.58 18.53
CA VAL A 12 -18.84 3.58 18.35
C VAL A 12 -18.99 4.46 19.61
N GLU A 13 -18.96 3.87 20.79
CA GLU A 13 -19.05 4.61 22.06
C GLU A 13 -17.82 5.51 22.26
N ALA A 14 -16.61 5.02 21.96
CA ALA A 14 -15.39 5.80 22.04
C ALA A 14 -15.41 7.02 21.09
N LEU A 15 -15.90 6.82 19.84
CA LEU A 15 -16.04 7.93 18.87
C LEU A 15 -17.13 8.93 19.30
N ARG A 16 -18.28 8.46 19.80
CA ARG A 16 -19.34 9.34 20.32
C ARG A 16 -18.91 10.18 21.53
N ALA A 17 -18.01 9.65 22.35
CA ALA A 17 -17.42 10.38 23.48
C ALA A 17 -16.55 11.58 23.06
N LEU A 18 -16.21 11.68 21.77
CA LEU A 18 -15.48 12.82 21.20
C LEU A 18 -16.38 14.01 20.81
N LYS A 19 -17.70 13.89 20.98
CA LYS A 19 -18.64 14.97 20.71
C LYS A 19 -18.23 16.25 21.46
N GLY A 20 -18.25 17.39 20.75
CA GLY A 20 -17.83 18.69 21.27
C GLY A 20 -16.31 18.88 21.36
N LYS A 21 -15.50 17.89 21.02
CA LYS A 21 -14.04 17.94 21.06
C LYS A 21 -13.47 18.36 19.71
N ARG A 22 -12.22 18.87 19.73
CA ARG A 22 -11.38 19.05 18.55
C ARG A 22 -10.58 17.77 18.35
N VAL A 23 -10.63 17.19 17.16
CA VAL A 23 -10.05 15.87 16.88
C VAL A 23 -9.16 15.93 15.64
N VAL A 24 -8.01 15.28 15.71
CA VAL A 24 -7.18 14.95 14.54
C VAL A 24 -7.31 13.46 14.27
N VAL A 25 -7.75 13.10 13.08
CA VAL A 25 -7.70 11.72 12.57
C VAL A 25 -6.41 11.57 11.79
N LEU A 26 -5.50 10.77 12.28
CA LEU A 26 -4.14 10.65 11.79
C LEU A 26 -3.88 9.25 11.24
N CYS A 27 -3.42 9.15 10.01
CA CYS A 27 -2.96 7.91 9.42
C CYS A 27 -1.42 7.80 9.38
N ASN A 28 -0.92 6.62 8.98
CA ASN A 28 0.48 6.23 8.99
C ASN A 28 1.40 7.12 8.11
N HIS A 29 2.71 6.89 8.21
CA HIS A 29 3.69 7.50 7.30
C HIS A 29 3.62 6.84 5.92
N ASN A 30 3.92 7.63 4.87
CA ASN A 30 3.76 7.22 3.48
C ASN A 30 2.35 6.67 3.18
N ALA A 31 1.35 7.36 3.76
CA ALA A 31 -0.05 6.96 3.73
C ALA A 31 -0.51 6.57 2.33
N ASP A 32 -1.08 5.40 2.20
CA ASP A 32 -1.63 4.87 0.96
C ASP A 32 -3.10 5.31 0.71
N PRO A 33 -3.75 4.88 -0.36
CA PRO A 33 -5.14 5.26 -0.62
C PRO A 33 -6.12 4.82 0.47
N ASP A 34 -5.89 3.68 1.14
CA ASP A 34 -6.78 3.21 2.20
C ASP A 34 -6.66 4.07 3.47
N ALA A 35 -5.43 4.37 3.87
CA ALA A 35 -5.13 5.24 4.99
C ALA A 35 -5.74 6.63 4.84
N VAL A 36 -5.52 7.30 3.68
CA VAL A 36 -6.03 8.66 3.47
C VAL A 36 -7.54 8.72 3.32
N ALA A 37 -8.16 7.73 2.66
CA ALA A 37 -9.61 7.65 2.54
C ALA A 37 -10.27 7.46 3.92
N SER A 38 -9.75 6.55 4.70
CA SER A 38 -10.22 6.26 6.05
C SER A 38 -10.11 7.47 6.98
N ALA A 39 -8.97 8.16 6.96
CA ALA A 39 -8.78 9.36 7.77
C ALA A 39 -9.76 10.49 7.38
N LEU A 40 -9.92 10.76 6.08
CA LEU A 40 -10.82 11.81 5.58
C LEU A 40 -12.29 11.51 5.91
N VAL A 41 -12.73 10.28 5.64
CA VAL A 41 -14.12 9.91 5.81
C VAL A 41 -14.49 9.78 7.30
N LEU A 42 -13.58 9.28 8.14
CA LEU A 42 -13.81 9.27 9.58
C LEU A 42 -13.82 10.68 10.17
N ALA A 43 -12.95 11.59 9.71
CA ALA A 43 -12.98 12.99 10.12
C ALA A 43 -14.30 13.67 9.74
N HIS A 44 -14.84 13.36 8.54
CA HIS A 44 -16.18 13.79 8.15
C HIS A 44 -17.25 13.24 9.12
N ALA A 45 -17.22 11.95 9.43
CA ALA A 45 -18.17 11.33 10.34
C ALA A 45 -18.13 11.95 11.74
N LEU A 46 -16.94 12.26 12.25
CA LEU A 46 -16.78 12.92 13.55
C LEU A 46 -17.42 14.33 13.59
N ARG A 47 -17.35 15.09 12.50
CA ARG A 47 -18.05 16.37 12.39
C ARG A 47 -19.58 16.17 12.42
N GLU A 48 -20.09 15.19 11.68
CA GLU A 48 -21.52 14.87 11.63
C GLU A 48 -22.10 14.44 12.98
N ILE A 49 -21.32 13.71 13.80
CA ILE A 49 -21.78 13.33 15.16
C ILE A 49 -21.58 14.45 16.20
N GLY A 50 -21.08 15.60 15.78
CA GLY A 50 -21.03 16.82 16.61
C GLY A 50 -19.68 17.07 17.30
N CYS A 51 -18.57 16.59 16.80
CA CYS A 51 -17.25 17.11 17.17
C CYS A 51 -17.17 18.61 16.81
N LYS A 52 -16.52 19.40 17.66
CA LYS A 52 -16.35 20.84 17.43
C LYS A 52 -15.51 21.11 16.17
N GLU A 53 -14.52 20.25 15.94
CA GLU A 53 -13.66 20.23 14.80
C GLU A 53 -13.14 18.80 14.61
N ALA A 54 -13.02 18.35 13.36
CA ALA A 54 -12.30 17.12 13.05
C ALA A 54 -11.53 17.30 11.74
N ARG A 55 -10.21 17.11 11.81
CA ARG A 55 -9.28 17.25 10.70
C ARG A 55 -8.64 15.90 10.39
N ALA A 56 -8.36 15.63 9.11
CA ALA A 56 -7.59 14.47 8.70
C ALA A 56 -6.14 14.87 8.45
N GLY A 57 -5.21 14.01 8.85
CA GLY A 57 -3.79 14.20 8.63
C GLY A 57 -3.05 12.90 8.38
N ALA A 58 -1.85 13.00 7.82
CA ALA A 58 -0.92 11.89 7.64
C ALA A 58 0.40 12.19 8.35
N ALA A 59 1.03 11.15 8.88
CA ALA A 59 2.37 11.27 9.42
C ALA A 59 3.41 11.31 8.28
N GLU A 60 4.35 12.25 8.33
CA GLU A 60 5.52 12.44 7.47
C GLU A 60 5.25 12.59 5.97
N SER A 61 4.42 11.73 5.36
CA SER A 61 4.22 11.76 3.91
C SER A 61 2.95 11.02 3.46
N VAL A 62 2.57 11.29 2.22
CA VAL A 62 1.49 10.62 1.51
C VAL A 62 2.06 10.00 0.24
N SER A 63 1.75 8.76 -0.03
CA SER A 63 2.22 8.03 -1.20
C SER A 63 1.80 8.71 -2.52
N LEU A 64 2.54 8.46 -3.59
CA LEU A 64 2.20 9.04 -4.89
C LEU A 64 0.81 8.60 -5.36
N LEU A 65 0.45 7.34 -5.12
CA LEU A 65 -0.85 6.79 -5.49
C LEU A 65 -1.99 7.47 -4.71
N ALA A 66 -1.81 7.65 -3.40
CA ALA A 66 -2.79 8.35 -2.57
C ALA A 66 -2.94 9.81 -2.95
N ARG A 67 -1.84 10.51 -3.28
CA ARG A 67 -1.90 11.88 -3.81
C ARG A 67 -2.70 11.98 -5.11
N ASN A 68 -2.56 10.99 -5.99
CA ASN A 68 -3.33 10.93 -7.23
C ASN A 68 -4.83 10.76 -6.94
N VAL A 69 -5.19 9.86 -6.02
CA VAL A 69 -6.58 9.69 -5.56
C VAL A 69 -7.12 10.98 -4.96
N LEU A 70 -6.39 11.61 -4.04
CA LEU A 70 -6.81 12.87 -3.42
C LEU A 70 -7.04 13.97 -4.45
N SER A 71 -6.12 14.13 -5.39
CA SER A 71 -6.23 15.12 -6.47
C SER A 71 -7.44 14.87 -7.35
N GLU A 72 -7.70 13.62 -7.71
CA GLU A 72 -8.85 13.23 -8.55
C GLU A 72 -10.18 13.60 -7.90
N PHE A 73 -10.29 13.42 -6.58
CA PHE A 73 -11.52 13.73 -5.83
C PHE A 73 -11.52 15.11 -5.18
N GLY A 74 -10.56 15.99 -5.53
CA GLY A 74 -10.47 17.36 -5.01
C GLY A 74 -10.29 17.42 -3.49
N GLN A 75 -9.68 16.40 -2.91
CA GLN A 75 -9.44 16.29 -1.48
C GLN A 75 -7.99 16.60 -1.12
N SER A 76 -7.78 16.99 0.11
CA SER A 76 -6.45 17.19 0.69
C SER A 76 -6.47 16.83 2.16
N LEU A 77 -5.30 16.44 2.67
CA LEU A 77 -5.09 16.30 4.11
C LEU A 77 -3.74 16.91 4.48
N GLU A 78 -3.61 17.25 5.75
CA GLU A 78 -2.41 17.89 6.29
C GLU A 78 -1.34 16.85 6.59
N VAL A 79 -0.09 17.12 6.24
CA VAL A 79 1.04 16.27 6.63
C VAL A 79 1.64 16.85 7.92
N ASN A 80 1.86 15.99 8.91
CA ASN A 80 2.30 16.37 10.25
C ASN A 80 1.42 17.48 10.85
N PRO A 81 0.10 17.26 11.01
CA PRO A 81 -0.81 18.26 11.49
C PRO A 81 -0.43 18.71 12.91
N ALA A 82 -0.65 19.98 13.21
CA ALA A 82 -0.50 20.46 14.58
C ALA A 82 -1.48 19.73 15.51
N LEU A 83 -1.01 19.24 16.67
CA LEU A 83 -1.85 18.55 17.66
C LEU A 83 -2.46 19.53 18.67
N ASP A 84 -3.00 20.65 18.19
CA ASP A 84 -3.76 21.64 18.96
C ASP A 84 -5.23 21.20 19.16
N CYS A 85 -5.42 19.95 19.54
CA CYS A 85 -6.70 19.26 19.64
C CYS A 85 -6.90 18.60 21.00
N ASP A 86 -8.08 18.09 21.26
CA ASP A 86 -8.44 17.40 22.51
C ASP A 86 -8.24 15.87 22.39
N ALA A 87 -8.21 15.35 21.15
CA ALA A 87 -8.01 13.92 20.89
C ALA A 87 -7.36 13.66 19.53
N VAL A 88 -6.60 12.57 19.44
CA VAL A 88 -6.06 11.99 18.23
C VAL A 88 -6.70 10.61 18.02
N VAL A 89 -7.22 10.37 16.82
CA VAL A 89 -7.69 9.05 16.41
C VAL A 89 -6.72 8.54 15.35
N LEU A 90 -5.97 7.49 15.68
CA LEU A 90 -5.07 6.82 14.74
C LEU A 90 -5.87 5.82 13.93
N VAL A 91 -5.74 5.86 12.60
CA VAL A 91 -6.39 4.93 11.67
C VAL A 91 -5.36 4.30 10.75
N ASP A 92 -5.61 3.05 10.36
CA ASP A 92 -4.73 2.29 9.47
C ASP A 92 -3.28 2.23 9.99
N THR A 93 -3.14 2.09 11.30
CA THR A 93 -1.84 1.99 11.95
C THR A 93 -1.92 1.25 13.27
N SER A 94 -1.19 0.16 13.38
CA SER A 94 -1.17 -0.66 14.60
C SER A 94 -0.34 -0.04 15.74
N GLY A 95 0.44 1.02 15.46
CA GLY A 95 1.27 1.61 16.50
C GLY A 95 2.07 2.84 16.11
N PHE A 96 2.65 3.47 17.12
CA PHE A 96 3.44 4.71 16.97
C PHE A 96 4.64 4.56 16.04
N GLY A 97 5.24 3.36 15.94
CA GLY A 97 6.33 3.10 15.01
C GLY A 97 5.96 3.29 13.53
N HIS A 98 4.69 3.13 13.18
CA HIS A 98 4.19 3.35 11.82
C HIS A 98 3.91 4.83 11.50
N LEU A 99 4.13 5.71 12.46
CA LEU A 99 4.03 7.15 12.28
C LEU A 99 5.41 7.80 12.00
N GLY A 100 6.48 6.99 11.88
CA GLY A 100 7.84 7.50 11.73
C GLY A 100 8.27 8.39 12.90
N SER A 101 8.99 9.47 12.63
CA SER A 101 9.42 10.43 13.65
C SER A 101 8.25 11.18 14.32
N PHE A 102 7.11 11.30 13.63
CA PHE A 102 5.91 11.92 14.18
C PHE A 102 5.28 11.08 15.30
N GLY A 103 5.61 9.79 15.38
CA GLY A 103 5.20 8.90 16.47
C GLY A 103 5.66 9.37 17.86
N GLU A 104 6.83 10.00 17.95
CA GLU A 104 7.29 10.60 19.21
C GLU A 104 6.42 11.79 19.64
N VAL A 105 5.93 12.58 18.68
CA VAL A 105 5.05 13.73 18.96
C VAL A 105 3.71 13.21 19.50
N VAL A 106 3.13 12.19 18.85
CA VAL A 106 1.86 11.60 19.28
C VAL A 106 2.01 10.88 20.63
N SER A 107 3.14 10.22 20.88
CA SER A 107 3.38 9.50 22.14
C SER A 107 3.50 10.43 23.37
N ARG A 108 3.79 11.72 23.14
CA ARG A 108 3.88 12.77 24.18
C ARG A 108 2.65 13.66 24.21
N PHE A 109 1.64 13.35 23.43
CA PHE A 109 0.41 14.14 23.40
C PHE A 109 -0.40 13.93 24.68
N ASP A 110 -0.77 15.04 25.36
CA ASP A 110 -1.46 15.03 26.64
C ASP A 110 -2.98 14.80 26.53
N GLY A 111 -3.54 14.81 25.31
CA GLY A 111 -4.94 14.54 25.04
C GLY A 111 -5.22 13.05 24.89
N ARG A 112 -6.46 12.72 24.56
CA ARG A 112 -6.87 11.33 24.34
C ARG A 112 -6.31 10.78 23.03
N VAL A 113 -5.82 9.55 23.06
CA VAL A 113 -5.35 8.82 21.88
C VAL A 113 -6.16 7.53 21.72
N LEU A 114 -6.84 7.40 20.57
CA LEU A 114 -7.58 6.19 20.19
C LEU A 114 -6.89 5.59 18.98
N VAL A 115 -6.86 4.26 18.90
CA VAL A 115 -6.43 3.50 17.72
C VAL A 115 -7.63 2.73 17.18
N ILE A 116 -7.92 2.87 15.90
CA ILE A 116 -8.89 2.08 15.15
C ILE A 116 -8.15 1.51 13.96
N ASP A 117 -8.05 0.18 13.86
CA ASP A 117 -7.16 -0.46 12.90
C ASP A 117 -7.62 -1.89 12.56
N HIS A 118 -7.24 -2.37 11.38
CA HIS A 118 -7.49 -3.72 10.92
C HIS A 118 -6.25 -4.63 10.91
N HIS A 119 -5.08 -4.10 11.22
CA HIS A 119 -3.82 -4.82 11.34
C HIS A 119 -3.69 -5.56 12.69
N ARG A 120 -2.60 -6.31 12.85
CA ARG A 120 -2.30 -6.96 14.13
C ARG A 120 -1.98 -5.92 15.21
N PRO A 121 -2.51 -6.09 16.43
CA PRO A 121 -2.31 -5.11 17.48
C PRO A 121 -0.84 -5.02 17.92
N SER A 122 -0.40 -3.80 18.26
CA SER A 122 0.87 -3.54 18.92
C SER A 122 0.67 -3.46 20.43
N GLU A 123 1.25 -4.36 21.18
CA GLU A 123 1.16 -4.37 22.65
C GLU A 123 1.81 -3.14 23.28
N GLU A 124 2.90 -2.63 22.70
CA GLU A 124 3.54 -1.39 23.15
C GLU A 124 2.59 -0.18 23.04
N THR A 125 1.91 -0.06 21.90
CA THR A 125 0.94 1.04 21.67
C THR A 125 -0.27 0.88 22.57
N ARG A 126 -0.77 -0.34 22.75
CA ARG A 126 -1.93 -0.64 23.59
C ARG A 126 -1.77 -0.14 25.01
N ALA A 127 -0.56 -0.22 25.57
CA ALA A 127 -0.26 0.25 26.93
C ALA A 127 -0.26 1.77 27.09
N ARG A 128 -0.31 2.53 25.98
CA ARG A 128 -0.11 3.99 25.95
C ARG A 128 -1.29 4.77 25.37
N VAL A 129 -2.36 4.10 24.97
CA VAL A 129 -3.53 4.73 24.35
C VAL A 129 -4.78 4.51 25.18
N ASP A 130 -5.75 5.41 25.09
CA ASP A 130 -7.01 5.35 25.83
C ASP A 130 -7.95 4.26 25.30
N ALA A 131 -7.90 3.95 24.03
CA ALA A 131 -8.60 2.86 23.39
C ALA A 131 -7.79 2.27 22.23
N HIS A 132 -7.69 0.94 22.20
CA HIS A 132 -6.99 0.20 21.14
C HIS A 132 -7.95 -0.82 20.53
N LEU A 133 -8.59 -0.43 19.43
CA LEU A 133 -9.72 -1.08 18.81
C LEU A 133 -9.28 -1.69 17.48
N VAL A 134 -8.94 -2.98 17.51
CA VAL A 134 -8.38 -3.69 16.35
C VAL A 134 -9.36 -4.74 15.82
N PHE A 135 -9.53 -4.77 14.49
CA PHE A 135 -10.53 -5.55 13.79
C PHE A 135 -9.90 -6.38 12.64
N GLU A 136 -9.03 -7.32 12.94
CA GLU A 136 -8.26 -8.14 11.96
C GLU A 136 -9.11 -8.91 10.92
N HIS A 137 -10.41 -8.85 11.01
CA HIS A 137 -11.30 -9.53 10.06
C HIS A 137 -11.73 -8.65 8.87
N TYR A 138 -11.41 -7.37 8.87
CA TYR A 138 -11.54 -6.50 7.70
C TYR A 138 -10.32 -6.66 6.80
N THR A 139 -10.51 -6.48 5.50
CA THR A 139 -9.43 -6.55 4.51
C THR A 139 -8.87 -5.18 4.15
N SER A 140 -9.48 -4.12 4.68
CA SER A 140 -9.05 -2.73 4.57
C SER A 140 -9.62 -1.90 5.70
N GLU A 141 -8.98 -0.80 6.03
CA GLU A 141 -9.48 0.18 7.00
C GLU A 141 -10.75 0.88 6.46
N SER A 142 -10.82 1.10 5.15
CA SER A 142 -12.01 1.67 4.50
C SER A 142 -13.27 0.83 4.68
N GLU A 143 -13.16 -0.51 4.71
CA GLU A 143 -14.28 -1.39 5.06
C GLU A 143 -14.74 -1.18 6.51
N LEU A 144 -13.78 -1.11 7.43
CA LEU A 144 -14.05 -0.88 8.85
C LEU A 144 -14.70 0.49 9.06
N VAL A 145 -14.16 1.54 8.45
CA VAL A 145 -14.72 2.90 8.54
C VAL A 145 -16.14 2.93 7.97
N PHE A 146 -16.41 2.26 6.84
CA PHE A 146 -17.77 2.18 6.30
C PHE A 146 -18.76 1.57 7.29
N ASP A 147 -18.43 0.46 7.94
CA ASP A 147 -19.30 -0.17 8.93
C ASP A 147 -19.43 0.70 10.20
N LEU A 148 -18.37 1.41 10.63
CA LEU A 148 -18.44 2.39 11.72
C LEU A 148 -19.42 3.53 11.41
N LEU A 149 -19.39 4.07 10.18
CA LEU A 149 -20.34 5.12 9.76
C LEU A 149 -21.79 4.62 9.84
N HIS A 150 -22.03 3.40 9.40
CA HIS A 150 -23.36 2.79 9.48
C HIS A 150 -23.84 2.68 10.93
N GLU A 151 -22.99 2.23 11.86
CA GLU A 151 -23.32 2.12 13.29
C GLU A 151 -23.44 3.49 13.99
N LEU A 152 -22.70 4.50 13.52
CA LEU A 152 -22.83 5.89 13.97
C LEU A 152 -24.10 6.56 13.45
N GLY A 153 -24.72 6.02 12.39
CA GLY A 153 -25.86 6.61 11.71
C GLY A 153 -25.49 7.78 10.78
N VAL A 154 -24.23 7.85 10.36
CA VAL A 154 -23.73 8.89 9.45
C VAL A 154 -23.92 8.47 8.00
N ARG A 155 -24.44 9.39 7.19
CA ARG A 155 -24.58 9.20 5.74
C ARG A 155 -23.44 9.89 5.02
N ILE A 156 -22.95 9.25 3.96
CA ILE A 156 -21.90 9.80 3.08
C ILE A 156 -22.44 9.99 1.67
N GLY A 157 -21.89 10.98 0.99
CA GLY A 157 -22.17 11.25 -0.42
C GLY A 157 -21.24 10.47 -1.35
N PRO A 158 -21.45 10.62 -2.68
CA PRO A 158 -20.73 9.89 -3.73
C PRO A 158 -19.20 10.04 -3.66
N GLU A 159 -18.69 11.20 -3.27
CA GLU A 159 -17.25 11.45 -3.18
C GLU A 159 -16.59 10.65 -2.07
N HIS A 160 -17.17 10.68 -0.85
CA HIS A 160 -16.68 9.87 0.26
C HIS A 160 -16.82 8.37 -0.02
N ALA A 161 -17.92 7.97 -0.66
CA ALA A 161 -18.11 6.58 -1.09
C ALA A 161 -17.04 6.15 -2.10
N SER A 162 -16.65 7.05 -3.03
CA SER A 162 -15.58 6.79 -4.00
C SER A 162 -14.20 6.71 -3.34
N LEU A 163 -13.92 7.55 -2.33
CA LEU A 163 -12.68 7.47 -1.56
C LEU A 163 -12.55 6.13 -0.84
N LEU A 164 -13.59 5.69 -0.10
CA LEU A 164 -13.57 4.39 0.55
C LEU A 164 -13.42 3.24 -0.45
N LEU A 165 -14.07 3.34 -1.61
CA LEU A 165 -13.92 2.36 -2.68
C LEU A 165 -12.47 2.31 -3.21
N ALA A 166 -11.79 3.47 -3.32
CA ALA A 166 -10.39 3.51 -3.72
C ALA A 166 -9.48 2.83 -2.69
N GLY A 167 -9.72 3.07 -1.39
CA GLY A 167 -9.03 2.38 -0.30
C GLY A 167 -9.20 0.87 -0.39
N ILE A 168 -10.44 0.39 -0.47
CA ILE A 168 -10.75 -1.05 -0.59
C ILE A 168 -10.03 -1.69 -1.78
N ILE A 169 -10.08 -1.08 -2.97
CA ILE A 169 -9.44 -1.62 -4.18
C ILE A 169 -7.92 -1.65 -4.01
N SER A 170 -7.33 -0.62 -3.42
CA SER A 170 -5.89 -0.54 -3.16
C SER A 170 -5.44 -1.67 -2.24
N ASP A 171 -6.05 -1.78 -1.07
CA ASP A 171 -5.60 -2.67 0.00
C ASP A 171 -5.93 -4.14 -0.28
N THR A 172 -7.00 -4.41 -1.01
CA THR A 172 -7.33 -5.76 -1.49
C THR A 172 -6.56 -6.20 -2.74
N ALA A 173 -5.53 -5.46 -3.16
CA ALA A 173 -4.79 -5.72 -4.39
C ALA A 173 -5.73 -5.93 -5.61
N HIS A 174 -6.62 -4.98 -5.85
CA HIS A 174 -7.65 -5.05 -6.90
C HIS A 174 -8.57 -6.28 -6.74
N PHE A 175 -9.08 -6.48 -5.53
CA PHE A 175 -9.97 -7.57 -5.11
C PHE A 175 -9.35 -8.97 -5.10
N ARG A 176 -8.05 -9.13 -5.30
CA ARG A 176 -7.38 -10.44 -5.20
C ARG A 176 -7.41 -11.01 -3.78
N LEU A 177 -7.43 -10.14 -2.77
CA LEU A 177 -7.50 -10.49 -1.35
C LEU A 177 -8.90 -10.24 -0.75
N ALA A 178 -9.89 -9.89 -1.58
CA ALA A 178 -11.25 -9.59 -1.15
C ALA A 178 -11.96 -10.80 -0.54
N ARG A 179 -12.82 -10.53 0.42
CA ARG A 179 -13.73 -11.51 1.06
C ARG A 179 -15.17 -11.26 0.60
N PRO A 180 -16.10 -12.18 0.81
CA PRO A 180 -17.53 -11.94 0.48
C PRO A 180 -18.10 -10.67 1.12
N SER A 181 -17.66 -10.30 2.33
CA SER A 181 -18.03 -9.06 3.01
C SER A 181 -17.57 -7.82 2.23
N THR A 182 -16.36 -7.85 1.67
CA THR A 182 -15.81 -6.78 0.83
C THR A 182 -16.76 -6.44 -0.33
N PHE A 183 -17.20 -7.45 -1.09
CA PHE A 183 -18.11 -7.23 -2.22
C PHE A 183 -19.46 -6.69 -1.81
N LYS A 184 -19.96 -7.05 -0.62
CA LYS A 184 -21.18 -6.46 -0.08
C LYS A 184 -21.00 -4.95 0.18
N ILE A 185 -19.90 -4.56 0.82
CA ILE A 185 -19.59 -3.14 1.08
C ILE A 185 -19.39 -2.39 -0.23
N VAL A 186 -18.64 -2.94 -1.17
CA VAL A 186 -18.45 -2.35 -2.51
C VAL A 186 -19.78 -2.10 -3.21
N TRP A 187 -20.70 -3.08 -3.18
CA TRP A 187 -22.04 -2.88 -3.71
C TRP A 187 -22.78 -1.73 -3.02
N GLN A 188 -22.72 -1.65 -1.69
CA GLN A 188 -23.34 -0.55 -0.95
C GLN A 188 -22.73 0.81 -1.31
N LEU A 189 -21.41 0.90 -1.44
CA LEU A 189 -20.72 2.13 -1.87
C LEU A 189 -21.14 2.56 -3.28
N THR A 190 -21.31 1.60 -4.21
CA THR A 190 -21.83 1.91 -5.55
C THR A 190 -23.29 2.39 -5.54
N GLN A 191 -24.12 1.87 -4.64
CA GLN A 191 -25.48 2.39 -4.44
C GLN A 191 -25.49 3.81 -3.85
N LEU A 192 -24.48 4.20 -3.10
CA LEU A 192 -24.26 5.57 -2.62
C LEU A 192 -23.68 6.50 -3.69
N GLY A 193 -23.45 6.00 -4.91
CA GLY A 193 -22.97 6.76 -6.06
C GLY A 193 -21.46 6.81 -6.21
N ALA A 194 -20.71 5.88 -5.59
CA ALA A 194 -19.28 5.77 -5.85
C ALA A 194 -19.00 5.56 -7.36
N ASP A 195 -18.14 6.40 -7.93
CA ASP A 195 -17.74 6.32 -9.33
C ASP A 195 -16.58 5.33 -9.52
N TYR A 196 -16.94 4.09 -9.79
CA TYR A 196 -15.96 3.01 -9.97
C TYR A 196 -14.93 3.28 -11.08
N GLN A 197 -15.34 3.87 -12.21
CA GLN A 197 -14.42 4.13 -13.31
C GLN A 197 -13.42 5.24 -12.96
N ARG A 198 -13.89 6.27 -12.32
CA ARG A 198 -13.06 7.36 -11.81
C ARG A 198 -12.09 6.88 -10.75
N VAL A 199 -12.54 6.00 -9.83
CA VAL A 199 -11.69 5.34 -8.84
C VAL A 199 -10.60 4.52 -9.52
N LEU A 200 -10.92 3.66 -10.50
CA LEU A 200 -9.91 2.88 -11.21
C LEU A 200 -8.89 3.76 -11.93
N SER A 201 -9.32 4.88 -12.48
CA SER A 201 -8.43 5.85 -13.14
C SER A 201 -7.49 6.51 -12.14
N SER A 202 -7.99 6.87 -10.95
CA SER A 202 -7.19 7.51 -9.89
C SER A 202 -6.15 6.55 -9.28
N LEU A 203 -6.39 5.26 -9.31
CA LEU A 203 -5.48 4.21 -8.83
C LEU A 203 -4.42 3.81 -9.88
N ARG A 204 -4.35 4.50 -11.01
CA ARG A 204 -3.31 4.29 -12.03
C ARG A 204 -2.31 5.44 -11.96
N LEU A 205 -1.06 5.10 -11.72
CA LEU A 205 0.02 6.06 -11.91
C LEU A 205 0.44 6.05 -13.38
N PRO A 206 0.65 7.22 -14.00
CA PRO A 206 1.20 7.26 -15.34
C PRO A 206 2.59 6.63 -15.34
N GLU A 207 2.79 5.65 -16.22
CA GLU A 207 4.13 5.10 -16.42
C GLU A 207 5.06 6.20 -16.97
N GLU A 208 6.23 6.31 -16.37
CA GLU A 208 7.27 7.21 -16.88
C GLU A 208 7.62 6.86 -18.32
N ARG A 209 7.66 7.88 -19.17
CA ARG A 209 8.02 7.70 -20.59
C ARG A 209 9.39 7.02 -20.75
N SER A 210 10.34 7.37 -19.89
CA SER A 210 11.67 6.76 -19.82
C SER A 210 11.59 5.23 -19.59
N LYS A 211 10.77 4.81 -18.64
CA LYS A 211 10.52 3.40 -18.34
C LYS A 211 9.89 2.67 -19.54
N ARG A 212 8.86 3.25 -20.15
CA ARG A 212 8.22 2.68 -21.34
C ARG A 212 9.20 2.48 -22.49
N VAL A 213 10.02 3.51 -22.76
CA VAL A 213 11.07 3.44 -23.80
C VAL A 213 12.11 2.38 -23.45
N ALA A 214 12.51 2.29 -22.18
CA ALA A 214 13.46 1.25 -21.74
C ALA A 214 12.89 -0.17 -21.97
N MET A 215 11.61 -0.41 -21.65
CA MET A 215 10.96 -1.71 -21.90
C MET A 215 10.98 -2.07 -23.39
N LEU A 216 10.64 -1.13 -24.27
CA LEU A 216 10.64 -1.36 -25.71
C LEU A 216 12.08 -1.67 -26.21
N LYS A 217 13.07 -0.92 -25.77
CA LYS A 217 14.48 -1.16 -26.13
C LYS A 217 14.99 -2.49 -25.58
N ALA A 218 14.56 -2.89 -24.39
CA ALA A 218 14.94 -4.16 -23.82
C ALA A 218 14.45 -5.33 -24.71
N VAL A 219 13.20 -5.27 -25.17
CA VAL A 219 12.64 -6.28 -26.05
C VAL A 219 13.28 -6.25 -27.45
N GLU A 220 13.53 -5.05 -28.02
CA GLU A 220 14.20 -4.87 -29.30
C GLU A 220 15.60 -5.49 -29.32
N ARG A 221 16.35 -5.36 -28.23
CA ARG A 221 17.72 -5.87 -28.08
C ARG A 221 17.79 -7.30 -27.57
N ALA A 222 16.66 -7.88 -27.18
CA ALA A 222 16.64 -9.17 -26.54
C ALA A 222 17.09 -10.28 -27.48
N GLU A 223 18.02 -11.10 -27.00
CA GLU A 223 18.42 -12.34 -27.63
C GLU A 223 17.58 -13.50 -27.05
N LEU A 224 16.86 -14.20 -27.93
CA LEU A 224 16.16 -15.42 -27.57
C LEU A 224 17.12 -16.61 -27.59
N ARG A 225 17.27 -17.27 -26.45
CA ARG A 225 18.04 -18.53 -26.32
C ARG A 225 17.09 -19.66 -25.95
N ARG A 226 17.24 -20.79 -26.61
CA ARG A 226 16.50 -22.03 -26.28
C ARG A 226 17.47 -23.07 -25.74
N MET A 227 17.27 -23.49 -24.49
CA MET A 227 18.08 -24.51 -23.84
C MET A 227 17.17 -25.47 -23.06
N TYR A 228 17.40 -26.75 -23.20
CA TYR A 228 16.64 -27.81 -22.50
C TYR A 228 15.12 -27.72 -22.65
N GLY A 229 14.64 -27.17 -23.76
CA GLY A 229 13.21 -26.98 -24.04
C GLY A 229 12.62 -25.66 -23.53
N TYR A 230 13.36 -24.88 -22.73
CA TYR A 230 12.95 -23.60 -22.20
C TYR A 230 13.45 -22.43 -23.04
N HIS A 231 12.77 -21.29 -22.93
CA HIS A 231 13.06 -20.05 -23.67
C HIS A 231 13.56 -18.96 -22.71
N PHE A 232 14.77 -18.49 -22.97
CA PHE A 232 15.41 -17.44 -22.21
C PHE A 232 15.53 -16.17 -23.04
N LEU A 233 15.22 -15.02 -22.45
CA LEU A 233 15.53 -13.72 -23.06
C LEU A 233 16.65 -13.04 -22.27
N ILE A 234 17.67 -12.59 -23.02
CA ILE A 234 18.83 -11.89 -22.48
C ILE A 234 18.91 -10.51 -23.16
N SER A 235 19.06 -9.45 -22.40
CA SER A 235 19.13 -8.10 -22.93
C SER A 235 20.01 -7.19 -22.09
N GLU A 236 20.30 -6.01 -22.65
CA GLU A 236 21.10 -4.96 -22.03
C GLU A 236 20.37 -3.62 -22.06
N LEU A 237 20.39 -2.91 -20.90
CA LEU A 237 19.83 -1.57 -20.70
C LEU A 237 20.78 -0.72 -19.85
N GLY A 238 20.57 0.61 -19.84
CA GLY A 238 21.25 1.51 -18.89
C GLY A 238 20.53 1.68 -17.56
N SER A 239 19.26 1.25 -17.45
CA SER A 239 18.42 1.34 -16.23
C SER A 239 17.13 0.54 -16.40
N PHE A 240 16.38 0.31 -15.30
CA PHE A 240 15.13 -0.44 -15.27
C PHE A 240 15.29 -1.94 -15.61
N GLU A 241 16.42 -2.54 -15.27
CA GLU A 241 16.76 -3.93 -15.62
C GLU A 241 15.72 -4.91 -15.04
N ALA A 242 15.33 -4.72 -13.77
CA ALA A 242 14.37 -5.59 -13.09
C ALA A 242 12.96 -5.52 -13.70
N ASP A 243 12.52 -4.33 -14.10
CA ASP A 243 11.24 -4.13 -14.77
C ASP A 243 11.24 -4.76 -16.18
N ALA A 244 12.36 -4.60 -16.91
CA ALA A 244 12.51 -5.18 -18.23
C ALA A 244 12.51 -6.72 -18.19
N ALA A 245 13.24 -7.32 -17.26
CA ALA A 245 13.20 -8.78 -17.06
C ALA A 245 11.78 -9.28 -16.75
N ALA A 246 11.02 -8.55 -15.92
CA ALA A 246 9.64 -8.88 -15.61
C ALA A 246 8.72 -8.79 -16.85
N VAL A 247 8.90 -7.77 -17.70
CA VAL A 247 8.16 -7.64 -18.97
C VAL A 247 8.49 -8.82 -19.89
N MET A 248 9.75 -9.19 -20.03
CA MET A 248 10.17 -10.31 -20.89
C MET A 248 9.56 -11.65 -20.47
N VAL A 249 9.48 -11.91 -19.17
CA VAL A 249 8.79 -13.11 -18.67
C VAL A 249 7.28 -13.06 -18.98
N ARG A 250 6.65 -11.88 -18.84
CA ARG A 250 5.22 -11.72 -19.18
C ARG A 250 4.89 -11.92 -20.65
N ILE A 251 5.82 -11.61 -21.56
CA ILE A 251 5.61 -11.82 -23.01
C ILE A 251 5.94 -13.24 -23.45
N GLY A 252 6.43 -14.13 -22.59
CA GLY A 252 6.54 -15.55 -22.87
C GLY A 252 7.87 -16.22 -22.57
N ALA A 253 8.88 -15.51 -22.06
CA ALA A 253 10.12 -16.15 -21.62
C ALA A 253 9.89 -16.96 -20.33
N ASP A 254 10.52 -18.14 -20.24
CA ASP A 254 10.54 -18.93 -19.01
C ASP A 254 11.42 -18.28 -17.94
N ALA A 255 12.55 -17.70 -18.38
CA ALA A 255 13.35 -16.78 -17.57
C ALA A 255 13.95 -15.67 -18.44
N ALA A 256 14.22 -14.51 -17.81
CA ALA A 256 14.81 -13.37 -18.47
C ALA A 256 15.93 -12.76 -17.62
N PHE A 257 16.99 -12.35 -18.30
CA PHE A 257 18.16 -11.74 -17.72
C PHE A 257 18.43 -10.41 -18.40
N VAL A 258 18.50 -9.33 -17.63
CA VAL A 258 18.76 -7.99 -18.16
C VAL A 258 19.93 -7.39 -17.41
N GLY A 259 20.99 -7.09 -18.16
CA GLY A 259 22.20 -6.47 -17.64
C GLY A 259 22.24 -4.97 -17.89
N SER A 260 23.02 -4.28 -17.08
CA SER A 260 23.49 -2.91 -17.32
C SER A 260 24.92 -2.76 -16.87
N GLU A 261 25.63 -1.84 -17.53
CA GLU A 261 26.97 -1.45 -17.17
C GLU A 261 27.03 0.05 -16.94
N ASP A 262 27.58 0.45 -15.80
CA ASP A 262 27.89 1.85 -15.51
C ASP A 262 29.26 1.92 -14.84
N ARG A 263 30.22 2.57 -15.52
CA ARG A 263 31.59 2.85 -15.01
C ARG A 263 32.32 1.61 -14.48
N GLY A 264 32.22 0.48 -15.22
CA GLY A 264 32.84 -0.78 -14.83
C GLY A 264 32.14 -1.52 -13.70
N GLN A 265 30.94 -1.11 -13.34
CA GLN A 265 30.03 -1.87 -12.51
C GLN A 265 28.97 -2.53 -13.38
N LEU A 266 28.92 -3.84 -13.31
CA LEU A 266 27.89 -4.67 -13.93
C LEU A 266 26.75 -4.87 -12.94
N LYS A 267 25.52 -4.65 -13.42
CA LYS A 267 24.30 -5.10 -12.73
C LYS A 267 23.59 -6.10 -13.60
N LEU A 268 23.07 -7.16 -13.01
CA LEU A 268 22.24 -8.14 -13.69
C LEU A 268 20.99 -8.38 -12.87
N SER A 269 19.82 -8.27 -13.51
CA SER A 269 18.53 -8.61 -12.91
C SER A 269 17.93 -9.80 -13.64
N ALA A 270 17.41 -10.75 -12.88
CA ALA A 270 16.75 -11.94 -13.38
C ALA A 270 15.31 -12.07 -12.86
N ARG A 271 14.44 -12.58 -13.73
CA ARG A 271 13.07 -12.99 -13.42
C ARG A 271 12.79 -14.33 -14.06
N ALA A 272 11.97 -15.15 -13.42
CA ALA A 272 11.52 -16.41 -13.97
C ALA A 272 10.05 -16.70 -13.64
N ARG A 273 9.42 -17.51 -14.45
CA ARG A 273 8.07 -18.03 -14.24
C ARG A 273 8.07 -19.03 -13.11
N GLU A 274 6.97 -19.11 -12.40
CA GLU A 274 6.83 -20.03 -11.28
C GLU A 274 6.83 -21.50 -11.71
N ASP A 275 6.12 -21.82 -12.82
CA ASP A 275 6.11 -23.17 -13.39
C ASP A 275 7.52 -23.65 -13.78
N PHE A 276 8.32 -22.78 -14.43
CA PHE A 276 9.72 -23.09 -14.74
C PHE A 276 10.53 -23.40 -13.47
N LEU A 277 10.36 -22.62 -12.40
CA LEU A 277 11.08 -22.84 -11.14
C LEU A 277 10.67 -24.15 -10.47
N GLN A 278 9.38 -24.48 -10.50
CA GLN A 278 8.86 -25.74 -9.93
C GLN A 278 9.36 -26.97 -10.72
N GLU A 279 9.41 -26.89 -12.04
CA GLU A 279 9.85 -28.00 -12.90
C GLU A 279 11.37 -28.23 -12.82
N THR A 280 12.15 -27.17 -12.70
CA THR A 280 13.62 -27.26 -12.75
C THR A 280 14.30 -27.29 -11.39
N GLY A 281 13.62 -26.84 -10.34
CA GLY A 281 14.21 -26.66 -9.01
C GLY A 281 15.22 -25.49 -8.92
N ILE A 282 15.33 -24.66 -9.96
CA ILE A 282 16.27 -23.53 -9.99
C ILE A 282 15.80 -22.46 -8.99
N HIS A 283 16.74 -21.90 -8.24
CA HIS A 283 16.52 -20.75 -7.36
C HIS A 283 17.38 -19.58 -7.82
N LEU A 284 16.74 -18.55 -8.44
CA LEU A 284 17.50 -17.42 -9.02
C LEU A 284 18.36 -16.68 -8.00
N GLY A 285 17.94 -16.58 -6.74
CA GLY A 285 18.72 -15.96 -5.68
C GLY A 285 20.06 -16.68 -5.44
N GLU A 286 20.04 -18.00 -5.35
CA GLU A 286 21.25 -18.82 -5.20
C GLU A 286 22.16 -18.72 -6.44
N LEU A 287 21.57 -18.75 -7.64
CA LEU A 287 22.28 -18.54 -8.90
C LEU A 287 23.00 -17.18 -8.94
N MET A 288 22.34 -16.10 -8.50
CA MET A 288 22.95 -14.77 -8.46
C MET A 288 24.03 -14.66 -7.40
N GLU A 289 23.88 -15.32 -6.26
CA GLU A 289 24.97 -15.38 -5.26
C GLU A 289 26.20 -16.12 -5.78
N GLU A 290 26.02 -17.24 -6.46
CA GLU A 290 27.11 -18.02 -7.05
C GLU A 290 27.83 -17.23 -8.15
N LEU A 291 27.09 -16.62 -9.07
CA LEU A 291 27.65 -15.77 -10.12
C LEU A 291 28.37 -14.56 -9.52
N ALA A 292 27.80 -13.90 -8.52
CA ALA A 292 28.42 -12.75 -7.89
C ALA A 292 29.77 -13.08 -7.26
N ARG A 293 29.92 -14.26 -6.61
CA ARG A 293 31.20 -14.72 -6.06
C ARG A 293 32.27 -14.90 -7.15
N ALA A 294 31.87 -15.36 -8.34
CA ALA A 294 32.83 -15.56 -9.46
C ALA A 294 33.36 -14.24 -10.03
N PHE A 295 32.69 -13.10 -9.80
CA PHE A 295 33.03 -11.77 -10.34
C PHE A 295 33.31 -10.73 -9.25
N ASP A 296 33.74 -11.13 -8.06
CA ASP A 296 34.03 -10.24 -6.92
C ASP A 296 32.87 -9.25 -6.63
N GLY A 297 31.66 -9.75 -6.70
CA GLY A 297 30.43 -8.97 -6.55
C GLY A 297 29.57 -9.40 -5.36
N SER A 298 28.36 -8.85 -5.32
CA SER A 298 27.30 -9.26 -4.39
C SER A 298 26.01 -9.54 -5.16
N GLY A 299 25.28 -10.57 -4.76
CA GLY A 299 24.05 -10.95 -5.42
C GLY A 299 23.15 -11.71 -4.47
N GLY A 300 21.87 -11.88 -4.86
CA GLY A 300 20.88 -12.62 -4.11
C GLY A 300 19.46 -12.28 -4.54
N GLY A 301 18.51 -12.78 -3.78
CA GLY A 301 17.08 -12.56 -4.01
C GLY A 301 16.23 -13.77 -3.68
N HIS A 302 15.04 -13.80 -4.26
CA HIS A 302 14.08 -14.90 -4.15
C HIS A 302 14.19 -15.88 -5.32
N ALA A 303 13.51 -17.01 -5.24
CA ALA A 303 13.52 -18.02 -6.29
C ALA A 303 13.17 -17.45 -7.67
N GLY A 304 12.14 -16.61 -7.79
CA GLY A 304 11.67 -16.06 -9.06
C GLY A 304 12.16 -14.64 -9.40
N ALA A 305 12.93 -14.00 -8.52
CA ALA A 305 13.36 -12.61 -8.68
C ALA A 305 14.67 -12.36 -7.93
N ALA A 306 15.74 -12.12 -8.68
CA ALA A 306 17.07 -11.93 -8.09
C ALA A 306 17.89 -10.92 -8.88
N SER A 307 18.96 -10.45 -8.27
CA SER A 307 19.91 -9.55 -8.92
C SER A 307 21.34 -9.73 -8.39
N LEU A 308 22.30 -9.30 -9.17
CA LEU A 308 23.69 -9.19 -8.73
C LEU A 308 24.29 -7.83 -9.17
N THR A 309 25.31 -7.44 -8.45
CA THR A 309 26.20 -6.33 -8.83
C THR A 309 27.63 -6.84 -8.71
N ALA A 310 28.41 -6.65 -9.75
CA ALA A 310 29.80 -7.11 -9.81
C ALA A 310 30.68 -6.08 -10.52
N LYS A 311 31.99 -6.27 -10.48
CA LYS A 311 32.92 -5.53 -11.31
C LYS A 311 33.05 -6.26 -12.65
N GLY A 312 32.93 -5.55 -13.75
CA GLY A 312 33.09 -6.13 -15.09
C GLY A 312 32.36 -5.37 -16.16
N GLU A 313 32.45 -5.89 -17.37
CA GLU A 313 31.74 -5.41 -18.56
C GLU A 313 30.73 -6.45 -18.99
N PHE A 314 29.60 -6.00 -19.49
CA PHE A 314 28.57 -6.87 -20.09
C PHE A 314 28.96 -7.17 -21.54
N ARG A 315 29.33 -8.42 -21.85
CA ARG A 315 29.66 -8.89 -23.19
C ARG A 315 28.87 -10.12 -23.58
#